data_31d1dd8187abe37a3a189301e06726a7
#
_entry.id   31d1dd8187abe37a3a189301e06726a7
#
_cell.length_a   1.000
_cell.length_b   1.000
_cell.length_c   1.000
_cell.angle_alpha   90.00
_cell.angle_beta   90.00
_cell.angle_gamma   90.00
#
_symmetry.space_group_name_H-M   'P 1'
#
loop_
_entity.id
_entity.type
_entity.pdbx_description
1 polymer ?
#
loop_
_entity_poly.entity_id
_entity_poly.type
_entity_poly.pdbx_seq_one_letter_code
_entity_poly.pdbx_strand_id
1 'polypeptide(L)'
;VTLMTISTRANELAGVKTAMIGMGTDMNLEVIRNVGLYTPALDHVTTGDLLIVLDLDDQANSEEILQQVDELFTKKKKTASSEVTYKTLDSALHEEPDANLVVISVNGKFAAREAHKALDQQKHVMLFSDNVTVDEELALKQKAHEKELFVMGPDCGTAIINGVGLCFANE
;
A
#
# COMPACT_ATOMS: atom_id res chain seq x y z
N VAL A 1 -2.26 1.05 6.16
CA VAL A 1 -1.14 0.15 5.80
C VAL A 1 0.10 0.50 6.63
N THR A 2 0.47 1.77 6.72
CA THR A 2 1.69 2.21 7.41
C THR A 2 1.69 1.90 8.91
N LEU A 3 0.60 2.18 9.63
CA LEU A 3 0.52 1.94 11.08
C LEU A 3 0.47 0.45 11.40
N MET A 4 -0.21 -0.36 10.62
CA MET A 4 -0.22 -1.82 10.78
C MET A 4 1.19 -2.41 10.64
N THR A 5 1.95 -2.00 9.62
CA THR A 5 3.33 -2.47 9.44
C THR A 5 4.23 -2.07 10.60
N ILE A 6 4.06 -0.86 11.14
CA ILE A 6 4.82 -0.41 12.32
C ILE A 6 4.41 -1.22 13.55
N SER A 7 3.11 -1.46 13.74
CA SER A 7 2.60 -2.30 14.82
C SER A 7 3.17 -3.73 14.76
N THR A 8 3.21 -4.36 13.58
CA THR A 8 3.83 -5.68 13.39
C THR A 8 5.30 -5.67 13.80
N ARG A 9 6.08 -4.69 13.30
CA ARG A 9 7.51 -4.58 13.64
C ARG A 9 7.75 -4.27 15.12
N ALA A 10 6.88 -3.49 15.75
CA ALA A 10 6.98 -3.21 17.19
C ALA A 10 6.77 -4.48 18.02
N ASN A 11 5.91 -5.40 17.58
CA ASN A 11 5.72 -6.70 18.22
C ASN A 11 6.94 -7.64 18.09
N GLU A 12 7.85 -7.38 17.15
CA GLU A 12 9.09 -8.15 16.95
C GLU A 12 10.27 -7.63 17.81
N LEU A 13 10.09 -6.50 18.49
CA LEU A 13 11.14 -5.94 19.35
C LEU A 13 11.35 -6.79 20.62
N ALA A 14 12.61 -6.96 21.00
CA ALA A 14 12.96 -7.69 22.21
C ALA A 14 12.38 -6.99 23.46
N GLY A 15 11.70 -7.73 24.32
CA GLY A 15 11.05 -7.20 25.52
C GLY A 15 9.63 -6.67 25.31
N VAL A 16 9.08 -6.76 24.11
CA VAL A 16 7.68 -6.44 23.82
C VAL A 16 6.86 -7.72 23.78
N LYS A 17 5.85 -7.84 24.66
CA LYS A 17 4.87 -8.92 24.66
C LYS A 17 3.77 -8.64 23.61
N THR A 18 3.28 -7.41 23.61
CA THR A 18 2.23 -6.98 22.68
C THR A 18 2.40 -5.49 22.39
N ALA A 19 2.33 -5.13 21.12
CA ALA A 19 2.32 -3.74 20.66
C ALA A 19 1.08 -3.49 19.79
N MET A 20 0.35 -2.42 20.09
CA MET A 20 -0.74 -1.92 19.26
C MET A 20 -0.46 -0.46 18.89
N ILE A 21 -0.35 -0.20 17.59
CA ILE A 21 -0.13 1.14 17.05
C ILE A 21 -1.24 1.45 16.04
N GLY A 22 -2.03 2.46 16.32
CA GLY A 22 -3.20 2.81 15.53
C GLY A 22 -3.75 4.20 15.83
N MET A 23 -4.83 4.56 15.15
CA MET A 23 -5.57 5.78 15.47
C MET A 23 -6.52 5.56 16.64
N GLY A 24 -6.85 6.61 17.38
CA GLY A 24 -7.75 6.59 18.54
C GLY A 24 -9.22 6.39 18.20
N THR A 25 -9.54 5.44 17.32
CA THR A 25 -10.92 5.11 16.96
C THR A 25 -11.58 4.23 18.02
N ASP A 26 -12.91 4.31 18.14
CA ASP A 26 -13.68 3.47 19.07
C ASP A 26 -13.37 1.98 18.90
N MET A 27 -13.22 1.53 17.67
CA MET A 27 -12.87 0.14 17.35
C MET A 27 -11.47 -0.23 17.91
N ASN A 28 -10.47 0.62 17.74
CA ASN A 28 -9.13 0.36 18.26
C ASN A 28 -9.12 0.39 19.80
N LEU A 29 -9.85 1.31 20.42
CA LEU A 29 -10.01 1.35 21.88
C LEU A 29 -10.73 0.11 22.43
N GLU A 30 -11.72 -0.42 21.71
CA GLU A 30 -12.38 -1.67 22.06
C GLU A 30 -11.43 -2.87 21.98
N VAL A 31 -10.62 -2.96 20.94
CA VAL A 31 -9.59 -4.01 20.81
C VAL A 31 -8.60 -3.92 21.98
N ILE A 32 -8.12 -2.72 22.34
CA ILE A 32 -7.21 -2.50 23.47
C ILE A 32 -7.85 -2.96 24.80
N ARG A 33 -9.15 -2.71 24.99
CA ARG A 33 -9.89 -3.21 26.17
C ARG A 33 -9.97 -4.73 26.18
N ASN A 34 -10.27 -5.33 25.04
CA ASN A 34 -10.43 -6.79 24.91
C ASN A 34 -9.13 -7.56 25.17
N VAL A 35 -7.98 -6.98 24.83
CA VAL A 35 -6.67 -7.57 25.13
C VAL A 35 -6.14 -7.17 26.51
N GLY A 36 -6.90 -6.42 27.31
CA GLY A 36 -6.55 -6.05 28.69
C GLY A 36 -5.49 -4.96 28.83
N LEU A 37 -5.21 -4.21 27.78
CA LEU A 37 -4.18 -3.15 27.77
C LEU A 37 -4.76 -1.73 27.92
N TYR A 38 -6.05 -1.61 28.25
CA TYR A 38 -6.67 -0.31 28.45
C TYR A 38 -6.23 0.32 29.77
N THR A 39 -5.87 1.59 29.70
CA THR A 39 -5.50 2.39 30.86
C THR A 39 -6.29 3.69 30.90
N PRO A 40 -6.46 4.35 32.07
CA PRO A 40 -7.14 5.65 32.17
C PRO A 40 -6.51 6.75 31.32
N ALA A 41 -5.24 6.62 30.93
CA ALA A 41 -4.61 7.55 30.01
C ALA A 41 -5.30 7.63 28.63
N LEU A 42 -6.08 6.61 28.28
CA LEU A 42 -6.81 6.54 27.02
C LEU A 42 -8.23 7.15 27.08
N ASP A 43 -8.69 7.61 28.24
CA ASP A 43 -10.06 8.13 28.43
C ASP A 43 -10.36 9.41 27.61
N HIS A 44 -9.32 10.16 27.26
CA HIS A 44 -9.46 11.44 26.55
C HIS A 44 -8.98 11.39 25.10
N VAL A 45 -8.70 10.19 24.58
CA VAL A 45 -8.23 10.00 23.22
C VAL A 45 -9.33 10.27 22.20
N THR A 46 -8.98 10.94 21.14
CA THR A 46 -9.86 11.25 20.00
C THR A 46 -9.45 10.47 18.75
N THR A 47 -10.32 10.40 17.75
CA THR A 47 -10.05 9.72 16.47
C THR A 47 -8.87 10.30 15.68
N GLY A 48 -8.45 11.52 16.01
CA GLY A 48 -7.28 12.20 15.42
C GLY A 48 -5.95 11.85 16.09
N ASP A 49 -5.98 11.21 17.25
CA ASP A 49 -4.78 10.88 18.01
C ASP A 49 -4.16 9.57 17.54
N LEU A 50 -2.82 9.54 17.55
CA LEU A 50 -2.05 8.32 17.34
C LEU A 50 -1.83 7.62 18.68
N LEU A 51 -2.21 6.35 18.75
CA LEU A 51 -2.01 5.49 19.91
C LEU A 51 -0.79 4.61 19.73
N ILE A 52 0.04 4.54 20.76
CA ILE A 52 1.12 3.56 20.92
C ILE A 52 0.88 2.89 22.27
N VAL A 53 0.40 1.65 22.26
CA VAL A 53 0.15 0.86 23.46
C VAL A 53 1.08 -0.33 23.44
N LEU A 54 1.86 -0.48 24.50
CA LEU A 54 2.90 -1.50 24.63
C LEU A 54 2.68 -2.28 25.93
N ASP A 55 2.66 -3.60 25.84
CA ASP A 55 2.83 -4.51 26.96
C ASP A 55 4.27 -5.04 26.92
N LEU A 56 5.01 -4.80 27.98
CA LEU A 56 6.43 -5.07 28.04
C LEU A 56 6.75 -6.16 29.07
N ASP A 57 7.86 -6.84 28.88
CA ASP A 57 8.42 -7.73 29.91
C ASP A 57 8.86 -6.94 31.14
N ASP A 58 8.80 -7.56 32.34
CA ASP A 58 9.11 -6.91 33.61
C ASP A 58 10.54 -6.34 33.69
N GLN A 59 11.45 -6.85 32.87
CA GLN A 59 12.85 -6.42 32.82
C GLN A 59 13.14 -5.51 31.61
N ALA A 60 12.13 -5.21 30.79
CA ALA A 60 12.30 -4.39 29.58
C ALA A 60 12.50 -2.92 29.92
N ASN A 61 13.43 -2.27 29.24
CA ASN A 61 13.64 -0.84 29.36
C ASN A 61 12.61 -0.10 28.46
N SER A 62 11.59 0.48 29.10
CA SER A 62 10.50 1.15 28.39
C SER A 62 10.97 2.36 27.55
N GLU A 63 11.98 3.11 28.02
CA GLU A 63 12.51 4.26 27.28
C GLU A 63 13.22 3.82 25.99
N GLU A 64 14.03 2.76 26.09
CA GLU A 64 14.74 2.20 24.94
C GLU A 64 13.77 1.64 23.89
N ILE A 65 12.72 0.93 24.32
CA ILE A 65 11.72 0.38 23.43
C ILE A 65 10.91 1.50 22.76
N LEU A 66 10.51 2.54 23.48
CA LEU A 66 9.84 3.70 22.90
C LEU A 66 10.73 4.40 21.87
N GLN A 67 12.03 4.52 22.11
CA GLN A 67 12.97 5.06 21.14
C GLN A 67 13.07 4.18 19.89
N GLN A 68 13.12 2.86 20.06
CA GLN A 68 13.11 1.93 18.92
C GLN A 68 11.81 2.02 18.11
N VAL A 69 10.65 2.14 18.78
CA VAL A 69 9.37 2.36 18.11
C VAL A 69 9.37 3.69 17.34
N ASP A 70 9.89 4.76 17.93
CA ASP A 70 10.00 6.07 17.27
C ASP A 70 10.92 6.02 16.04
N GLU A 71 12.00 5.22 16.11
CA GLU A 71 12.84 4.93 14.96
C GLU A 71 12.09 4.19 13.83
N LEU A 72 11.10 3.34 14.13
CA LEU A 72 10.28 2.70 13.11
C LEU A 72 9.45 3.70 12.31
N PHE A 73 9.01 4.80 12.94
CA PHE A 73 8.35 5.90 12.24
C PHE A 73 9.32 6.71 11.39
N THR A 74 10.54 6.95 11.90
CA THR A 74 11.57 7.74 11.21
C THR A 74 12.32 6.97 10.14
N LYS A 75 12.62 5.70 10.34
CA LYS A 75 13.26 4.83 9.33
C LYS A 75 12.39 4.67 8.08
N LYS A 76 11.06 4.77 8.19
CA LYS A 76 10.18 4.76 7.03
C LYS A 76 10.30 6.03 6.17
N LYS A 77 10.76 7.16 6.71
CA LYS A 77 11.15 8.31 5.89
C LYS A 77 12.44 8.05 5.08
N LYS A 78 13.29 7.10 5.51
CA LYS A 78 14.56 6.76 4.83
C LYS A 78 14.49 5.49 3.99
N THR A 79 13.58 4.53 4.27
CA THR A 79 13.37 3.32 3.46
C THR A 79 12.17 3.42 2.50
N ALA A 80 11.33 4.45 2.62
CA ALA A 80 10.41 4.88 1.57
C ALA A 80 11.17 5.70 0.51
N SER A 81 12.44 5.42 0.31
CA SER A 81 13.22 6.10 -0.70
C SER A 81 14.21 5.15 -1.29
N SER A 82 13.83 4.59 -2.31
CA SER A 82 14.29 4.72 -3.67
C SER A 82 13.24 4.14 -4.60
N GLU A 83 11.96 4.27 -4.28
CA GLU A 83 10.97 4.25 -5.33
C GLU A 83 11.23 5.53 -6.15
N VAL A 84 11.95 5.36 -7.24
CA VAL A 84 12.13 6.43 -8.20
C VAL A 84 10.74 6.79 -8.70
N THR A 85 10.27 7.97 -8.33
CA THR A 85 8.96 8.46 -8.75
C THR A 85 9.13 9.32 -9.98
N TYR A 86 8.53 8.89 -11.06
CA TYR A 86 8.49 9.63 -12.32
C TYR A 86 7.21 10.47 -12.40
N LYS A 87 7.29 11.64 -13.00
CA LYS A 87 6.13 12.53 -13.11
C LYS A 87 5.15 12.11 -14.20
N THR A 88 5.61 11.34 -15.18
CA THR A 88 4.82 10.90 -16.32
C THR A 88 5.17 9.46 -16.68
N LEU A 89 4.22 8.75 -17.33
CA LEU A 89 4.46 7.42 -17.86
C LEU A 89 5.64 7.42 -18.86
N ASP A 90 5.72 8.43 -19.72
CA ASP A 90 6.79 8.52 -20.73
C ASP A 90 8.17 8.63 -20.08
N SER A 91 8.31 9.43 -19.03
CA SER A 91 9.58 9.52 -18.28
C SER A 91 9.91 8.23 -17.55
N ALA A 92 8.91 7.53 -17.00
CA ALA A 92 9.13 6.25 -16.36
C ALA A 92 9.62 5.19 -17.37
N LEU A 93 8.97 5.06 -18.50
CA LEU A 93 9.34 4.07 -19.53
C LEU A 93 10.66 4.38 -20.25
N HIS A 94 11.09 5.65 -20.25
CA HIS A 94 12.42 6.03 -20.75
C HIS A 94 13.54 5.53 -19.82
N GLU A 95 13.33 5.64 -18.50
CA GLU A 95 14.32 5.24 -17.50
C GLU A 95 14.26 3.71 -17.21
N GLU A 96 13.07 3.11 -17.38
CA GLU A 96 12.83 1.67 -17.15
C GLU A 96 12.36 0.98 -18.45
N PRO A 97 13.21 0.90 -19.47
CA PRO A 97 12.82 0.36 -20.78
C PRO A 97 12.44 -1.12 -20.75
N ASP A 98 12.98 -1.87 -19.78
CA ASP A 98 12.72 -3.31 -19.61
C ASP A 98 11.38 -3.60 -18.93
N ALA A 99 10.70 -2.59 -18.37
CA ALA A 99 9.35 -2.76 -17.85
C ALA A 99 8.43 -3.26 -18.95
N ASN A 100 7.70 -4.35 -18.71
CA ASN A 100 6.81 -4.97 -19.70
C ASN A 100 5.32 -4.81 -19.37
N LEU A 101 5.00 -4.39 -18.15
CA LEU A 101 3.64 -4.21 -17.65
C LEU A 101 3.49 -2.83 -17.00
N VAL A 102 2.39 -2.15 -17.31
CA VAL A 102 1.97 -0.92 -16.66
C VAL A 102 0.70 -1.17 -15.87
N VAL A 103 0.75 -0.92 -14.56
CA VAL A 103 -0.43 -0.94 -13.69
C VAL A 103 -0.97 0.49 -13.60
N ILE A 104 -2.25 0.67 -13.97
CA ILE A 104 -2.90 1.98 -14.02
C ILE A 104 -3.97 2.06 -12.93
N SER A 105 -3.76 2.97 -11.98
CA SER A 105 -4.68 3.26 -10.87
C SER A 105 -4.89 4.77 -10.74
N VAL A 106 -5.40 5.39 -11.79
CA VAL A 106 -5.76 6.80 -11.83
C VAL A 106 -7.27 6.96 -11.95
N ASN A 107 -7.79 8.17 -11.83
CA ASN A 107 -9.22 8.40 -12.07
C ASN A 107 -9.63 7.89 -13.47
N GLY A 108 -10.74 7.16 -13.56
CA GLY A 108 -11.22 6.48 -14.80
C GLY A 108 -11.26 7.38 -16.03
N LYS A 109 -11.60 8.66 -15.84
CA LYS A 109 -11.58 9.68 -16.90
C LYS A 109 -10.24 9.80 -17.65
N PHE A 110 -9.13 9.45 -16.99
CA PHE A 110 -7.78 9.54 -17.56
C PHE A 110 -7.18 8.17 -17.87
N ALA A 111 -7.79 7.10 -17.35
CA ALA A 111 -7.24 5.76 -17.37
C ALA A 111 -7.08 5.21 -18.79
N ALA A 112 -8.08 5.36 -19.64
CA ALA A 112 -8.03 4.92 -21.04
C ALA A 112 -6.89 5.59 -21.81
N ARG A 113 -6.67 6.90 -21.61
CA ARG A 113 -5.59 7.63 -22.27
C ARG A 113 -4.20 7.10 -21.86
N GLU A 114 -4.00 6.85 -20.59
CA GLU A 114 -2.71 6.30 -20.11
C GLU A 114 -2.51 4.85 -20.58
N ALA A 115 -3.59 4.06 -20.65
CA ALA A 115 -3.54 2.71 -21.21
C ALA A 115 -3.17 2.71 -22.70
N HIS A 116 -3.73 3.63 -23.49
CA HIS A 116 -3.36 3.79 -24.91
C HIS A 116 -1.87 4.12 -25.07
N LYS A 117 -1.30 5.01 -24.23
CA LYS A 117 0.14 5.34 -24.24
C LYS A 117 1.00 4.12 -23.91
N ALA A 118 0.63 3.34 -22.89
CA ALA A 118 1.35 2.12 -22.53
C ALA A 118 1.37 1.11 -23.70
N LEU A 119 0.22 0.89 -24.35
CA LEU A 119 0.12 0.03 -25.53
C LEU A 119 0.95 0.54 -26.71
N ASP A 120 1.03 1.86 -26.92
CA ASP A 120 1.87 2.45 -27.97
C ASP A 120 3.35 2.20 -27.73
N GLN A 121 3.74 2.10 -26.48
CA GLN A 121 5.10 1.76 -26.05
C GLN A 121 5.34 0.24 -25.89
N GLN A 122 4.48 -0.59 -26.50
CA GLN A 122 4.59 -2.07 -26.48
C GLN A 122 4.60 -2.63 -25.06
N LYS A 123 3.81 -2.07 -24.13
CA LYS A 123 3.67 -2.56 -22.76
C LYS A 123 2.30 -3.18 -22.54
N HIS A 124 2.25 -4.28 -21.80
CA HIS A 124 1.00 -4.84 -21.28
C HIS A 124 0.36 -3.87 -20.27
N VAL A 125 -0.95 -3.97 -20.10
CA VAL A 125 -1.69 -3.08 -19.20
C VAL A 125 -2.51 -3.89 -18.21
N MET A 126 -2.40 -3.54 -16.93
CA MET A 126 -3.38 -3.89 -15.90
C MET A 126 -4.12 -2.62 -15.48
N LEU A 127 -5.38 -2.51 -15.85
CA LEU A 127 -6.22 -1.36 -15.61
C LEU A 127 -7.02 -1.57 -14.32
N PHE A 128 -6.45 -1.12 -13.21
CA PHE A 128 -7.07 -1.18 -11.89
C PHE A 128 -8.23 -0.17 -11.77
N SER A 129 -8.12 0.97 -12.47
CA SER A 129 -9.13 2.03 -12.47
C SER A 129 -10.50 1.52 -12.91
N ASP A 130 -11.53 1.96 -12.21
CA ASP A 130 -12.94 1.85 -12.56
C ASP A 130 -13.42 3.03 -13.44
N ASN A 131 -14.72 3.11 -13.71
CA ASN A 131 -15.36 4.21 -14.46
C ASN A 131 -14.73 4.50 -15.84
N VAL A 132 -14.27 3.48 -16.53
CA VAL A 132 -13.92 3.48 -17.94
C VAL A 132 -15.14 3.02 -18.74
N THR A 133 -15.47 3.71 -19.81
CA THR A 133 -16.64 3.36 -20.63
C THR A 133 -16.42 2.07 -21.44
N VAL A 134 -17.50 1.39 -21.79
CA VAL A 134 -17.45 0.15 -22.61
C VAL A 134 -16.78 0.41 -23.96
N ASP A 135 -17.04 1.57 -24.58
CA ASP A 135 -16.44 1.94 -25.85
C ASP A 135 -14.91 2.13 -25.73
N GLU A 136 -14.44 2.76 -24.64
CA GLU A 136 -13.01 2.91 -24.33
C GLU A 136 -12.36 1.55 -24.06
N GLU A 137 -13.02 0.70 -23.29
CA GLU A 137 -12.55 -0.67 -23.03
C GLU A 137 -12.41 -1.47 -24.32
N LEU A 138 -13.43 -1.43 -25.18
CA LEU A 138 -13.41 -2.12 -26.47
C LEU A 138 -12.25 -1.64 -27.33
N ALA A 139 -12.07 -0.32 -27.46
CA ALA A 139 -10.98 0.26 -28.22
C ALA A 139 -9.58 -0.16 -27.68
N LEU A 140 -9.43 -0.20 -26.36
CA LEU A 140 -8.19 -0.66 -25.71
C LEU A 140 -7.91 -2.13 -26.00
N LYS A 141 -8.92 -2.99 -25.90
CA LYS A 141 -8.76 -4.44 -26.13
C LYS A 141 -8.51 -4.76 -27.60
N GLN A 142 -9.15 -4.05 -28.53
CA GLN A 142 -8.88 -4.17 -29.97
C GLN A 142 -7.42 -3.78 -30.28
N LYS A 143 -6.97 -2.62 -29.79
CA LYS A 143 -5.58 -2.16 -29.95
C LYS A 143 -4.56 -3.11 -29.35
N ALA A 144 -4.86 -3.67 -28.16
CA ALA A 144 -4.00 -4.65 -27.53
C ALA A 144 -3.91 -5.92 -28.36
N HIS A 145 -5.02 -6.42 -28.88
CA HIS A 145 -5.06 -7.60 -29.74
C HIS A 145 -4.22 -7.40 -31.02
N GLU A 146 -4.33 -6.25 -31.67
CA GLU A 146 -3.54 -5.91 -32.86
C GLU A 146 -2.03 -5.87 -32.60
N LYS A 147 -1.64 -5.57 -31.34
CA LYS A 147 -0.24 -5.47 -30.92
C LYS A 147 0.28 -6.73 -30.19
N GLU A 148 -0.55 -7.76 -30.09
CA GLU A 148 -0.26 -8.99 -29.33
C GLU A 148 0.05 -8.71 -27.84
N LEU A 149 -0.64 -7.73 -27.24
CA LEU A 149 -0.51 -7.30 -25.87
C LEU A 149 -1.76 -7.67 -25.05
N PHE A 150 -1.62 -7.65 -23.71
CA PHE A 150 -2.74 -7.82 -22.79
C PHE A 150 -3.25 -6.50 -22.25
N VAL A 151 -4.58 -6.38 -22.15
CA VAL A 151 -5.26 -5.41 -21.30
C VAL A 151 -6.16 -6.18 -20.34
N MET A 152 -5.83 -6.17 -19.07
CA MET A 152 -6.63 -6.71 -17.98
C MET A 152 -7.43 -5.57 -17.35
N GLY A 153 -8.72 -5.73 -17.21
CA GLY A 153 -9.64 -4.68 -16.75
C GLY A 153 -10.28 -3.90 -17.91
N PRO A 154 -10.99 -2.81 -17.60
CA PRO A 154 -10.97 -2.00 -16.34
C PRO A 154 -11.48 -2.75 -15.10
N ASP A 155 -11.37 -2.11 -13.93
CA ASP A 155 -11.76 -2.66 -12.62
C ASP A 155 -11.06 -4.00 -12.29
N CYS A 156 -9.83 -4.17 -12.75
CA CYS A 156 -9.02 -5.35 -12.48
C CYS A 156 -8.19 -5.15 -11.20
N GLY A 157 -8.73 -5.59 -10.06
CA GLY A 157 -8.07 -5.47 -8.75
C GLY A 157 -7.08 -6.60 -8.42
N THR A 158 -7.13 -7.72 -9.16
CA THR A 158 -6.36 -8.92 -8.84
C THR A 158 -5.93 -9.62 -10.11
N ALA A 159 -4.63 -9.91 -10.23
CA ALA A 159 -4.11 -10.75 -11.30
C ALA A 159 -2.94 -11.60 -10.80
N ILE A 160 -2.73 -12.75 -11.42
CA ILE A 160 -1.54 -13.60 -11.22
C ILE A 160 -0.94 -13.84 -12.59
N ILE A 161 0.30 -13.40 -12.82
CA ILE A 161 1.00 -13.55 -14.08
C ILE A 161 2.30 -14.32 -13.81
N ASN A 162 2.46 -15.45 -14.48
CA ASN A 162 3.63 -16.33 -14.30
C ASN A 162 3.93 -16.67 -12.83
N GLY A 163 2.88 -16.84 -12.00
CA GLY A 163 3.02 -17.13 -10.58
C GLY A 163 3.30 -15.92 -9.69
N VAL A 164 3.36 -14.71 -10.26
CA VAL A 164 3.51 -13.47 -9.50
C VAL A 164 2.16 -12.83 -9.27
N GLY A 165 1.79 -12.65 -8.00
CA GLY A 165 0.58 -11.94 -7.59
C GLY A 165 0.73 -10.43 -7.79
N LEU A 166 -0.30 -9.79 -8.35
CA LEU A 166 -0.37 -8.36 -8.58
C LEU A 166 -1.55 -7.75 -7.82
N CYS A 167 -1.36 -6.53 -7.31
CA CYS A 167 -2.35 -5.77 -6.56
C CYS A 167 -2.88 -6.58 -5.35
N PHE A 168 -4.17 -6.90 -5.30
CA PHE A 168 -4.75 -7.65 -4.15
C PHE A 168 -4.41 -9.15 -4.14
N ALA A 169 -3.74 -9.69 -5.15
CA ALA A 169 -3.25 -11.07 -5.15
C ALA A 169 -1.89 -11.22 -4.45
N ASN A 170 -1.32 -10.13 -3.94
CA ASN A 170 -0.01 -10.13 -3.29
C ASN A 170 -0.19 -10.21 -1.76
N GLU A 171 -0.64 -11.37 -1.27
CA GLU A 171 -0.70 -11.73 0.15
C GLU A 171 0.33 -12.82 0.48
#